data_f82fdb9bd591cc734fb23e38d4c8d5b7
#
_entry.id   f82fdb9bd591cc734fb23e38d4c8d5b7
#
_cell.length_a   1.000
_cell.length_b   1.000
_cell.length_c   1.000
_cell.angle_alpha   90.00
_cell.angle_beta   90.00
_cell.angle_gamma   90.00
#
_symmetry.space_group_name_H-M   'P 1'
#
loop_
_entity.id
_entity.type
_entity.pdbx_description
1 polymer ?
#
loop_
_entity_poly.entity_id
_entity_poly.type
_entity_poly.pdbx_seq_one_letter_code
_entity_poly.pdbx_strand_id
1 'polypeptide(L)'
;MNSGPLPRGVAWRAVARCVGTSTVLLSRGRIRQPREHVGRRIRFADGTTGRVYRETALERANADPCVLVVSFRLRLVRGRWHRLFQIESILNTPLFVGFPGFVSKLWIAHDGSGLYRGLYEWDGAEQAEAYARSLWRVLELVSEKGSIDYRVLPGLRRDRLLAGPGAFDGEADPERRAWWRVVAAA
;
A
#
# COMPACT_ATOMS: atom_id res chain seq x y z
N MET A 1 -9.87 15.28 -1.47
CA MET A 1 -10.60 14.80 -0.25
C MET A 1 -10.71 13.28 -0.36
N ASN A 2 -10.16 12.56 0.63
CA ASN A 2 -10.28 11.09 0.62
C ASN A 2 -11.74 10.70 0.87
N SER A 3 -12.30 9.87 -0.01
CA SER A 3 -13.62 9.29 0.21
C SER A 3 -13.56 8.37 1.43
N GLY A 4 -14.55 8.46 2.33
CA GLY A 4 -14.60 7.64 3.53
C GLY A 4 -14.70 6.12 3.23
N PRO A 5 -14.61 5.27 4.27
CA PRO A 5 -14.70 3.83 4.11
C PRO A 5 -16.04 3.38 3.52
N LEU A 6 -16.03 2.26 2.79
CA LEU A 6 -17.25 1.63 2.29
C LEU A 6 -18.17 1.15 3.43
N PRO A 7 -19.48 1.02 3.19
CA PRO A 7 -20.40 0.36 4.10
C PRO A 7 -19.88 -1.04 4.47
N ARG A 8 -20.00 -1.44 5.75
CA ARG A 8 -19.40 -2.68 6.26
C ARG A 8 -19.72 -3.91 5.42
N GLY A 9 -20.99 -4.14 5.08
CA GLY A 9 -21.40 -5.32 4.31
C GLY A 9 -20.81 -5.36 2.89
N VAL A 10 -20.58 -4.19 2.26
CA VAL A 10 -19.96 -4.10 0.94
C VAL A 10 -18.47 -4.38 1.05
N ALA A 11 -17.79 -3.76 2.03
CA ALA A 11 -16.36 -3.96 2.25
C ALA A 11 -16.01 -5.42 2.56
N TRP A 12 -16.75 -6.08 3.47
CA TRP A 12 -16.49 -7.47 3.82
C TRP A 12 -16.78 -8.45 2.67
N ARG A 13 -17.79 -8.18 1.84
CA ARG A 13 -18.02 -8.99 0.62
C ARG A 13 -16.88 -8.84 -0.39
N ALA A 14 -16.35 -7.62 -0.56
CA ALA A 14 -15.19 -7.39 -1.42
C ALA A 14 -13.95 -8.12 -0.92
N VAL A 15 -13.69 -8.07 0.40
CA VAL A 15 -12.59 -8.80 1.05
C VAL A 15 -12.75 -10.32 0.89
N ALA A 16 -13.93 -10.86 1.11
CA ALA A 16 -14.19 -12.32 0.97
C ALA A 16 -13.94 -12.79 -0.48
N ARG A 17 -14.41 -12.02 -1.48
CA ARG A 17 -14.13 -12.32 -2.90
C ARG A 17 -12.63 -12.25 -3.19
N CYS A 18 -11.95 -11.25 -2.65
CA CYS A 18 -10.49 -11.10 -2.80
C CYS A 18 -9.77 -12.34 -2.24
N VAL A 19 -10.11 -12.81 -1.05
CA VAL A 19 -9.50 -14.00 -0.45
C VAL A 19 -9.69 -15.22 -1.35
N GLY A 20 -10.90 -15.45 -1.87
CA GLY A 20 -11.18 -16.55 -2.80
C GLY A 20 -10.32 -16.48 -4.06
N THR A 21 -10.26 -15.29 -4.71
CA THR A 21 -9.43 -15.08 -5.89
C THR A 21 -7.94 -15.25 -5.58
N SER A 22 -7.48 -14.75 -4.43
CA SER A 22 -6.09 -14.86 -3.99
C SER A 22 -5.68 -16.33 -3.78
N THR A 23 -6.56 -17.14 -3.24
CA THR A 23 -6.32 -18.58 -3.06
C THR A 23 -6.11 -19.28 -4.40
N VAL A 24 -6.92 -18.95 -5.41
CA VAL A 24 -6.76 -19.47 -6.77
C VAL A 24 -5.44 -18.99 -7.39
N LEU A 25 -5.07 -17.71 -7.22
CA LEU A 25 -3.82 -17.17 -7.74
C LEU A 25 -2.61 -17.82 -7.07
N LEU A 26 -2.68 -18.08 -5.78
CA LEU A 26 -1.65 -18.75 -5.01
C LEU A 26 -1.46 -20.20 -5.48
N SER A 27 -2.55 -20.96 -5.62
CA SER A 27 -2.52 -22.35 -6.10
C SER A 27 -1.97 -22.48 -7.53
N ARG A 28 -2.11 -21.42 -8.35
CA ARG A 28 -1.56 -21.33 -9.71
C ARG A 28 -0.14 -20.78 -9.78
N GLY A 29 0.50 -20.48 -8.65
CA GLY A 29 1.86 -19.92 -8.62
C GLY A 29 2.00 -18.53 -9.25
N ARG A 30 0.89 -17.77 -9.40
CA ARG A 30 0.89 -16.45 -10.06
C ARG A 30 1.40 -15.33 -9.18
N ILE A 31 1.54 -15.54 -7.88
CA ILE A 31 2.01 -14.56 -6.90
C ILE A 31 3.53 -14.64 -6.82
N ARG A 32 4.21 -13.57 -7.20
CA ARG A 32 5.66 -13.44 -7.12
C ARG A 32 6.06 -12.60 -5.92
N GLN A 33 7.24 -12.87 -5.37
CA GLN A 33 7.86 -12.08 -4.30
C GLN A 33 9.26 -11.63 -4.77
N PRO A 34 9.34 -10.62 -5.67
CA PRO A 34 10.61 -10.08 -6.09
C PRO A 34 11.36 -9.46 -4.89
N ARG A 35 12.68 -9.35 -5.02
CA ARG A 35 13.54 -8.76 -3.99
C ARG A 35 14.25 -7.50 -4.44
N GLU A 36 13.93 -7.00 -5.62
CA GLU A 36 14.60 -5.86 -6.24
C GLU A 36 14.62 -4.61 -5.36
N HIS A 37 13.50 -4.35 -4.67
CA HIS A 37 13.35 -3.18 -3.81
C HIS A 37 13.55 -3.51 -2.31
N VAL A 38 13.70 -4.78 -1.94
CA VAL A 38 13.82 -5.17 -0.53
C VAL A 38 15.13 -4.65 0.05
N GLY A 39 15.02 -3.95 1.17
CA GLY A 39 16.15 -3.31 1.84
C GLY A 39 16.29 -1.82 1.54
N ARG A 40 15.71 -1.31 0.45
CA ARG A 40 15.75 0.11 0.09
C ARG A 40 15.12 0.98 1.18
N ARG A 41 15.76 2.11 1.44
CA ARG A 41 15.22 3.16 2.32
C ARG A 41 14.50 4.20 1.47
N ILE A 42 13.29 4.54 1.86
CA ILE A 42 12.47 5.54 1.20
C ILE A 42 12.26 6.70 2.18
N ARG A 43 12.57 7.91 1.74
CA ARG A 43 12.28 9.14 2.47
C ARG A 43 11.09 9.85 1.83
N PHE A 44 10.17 10.29 2.66
CA PHE A 44 8.96 11.00 2.26
C PHE A 44 9.07 12.49 2.56
N ALA A 45 8.27 13.30 1.86
CA ALA A 45 8.31 14.75 1.98
C ALA A 45 7.84 15.27 3.36
N ASP A 46 7.14 14.46 4.16
CA ASP A 46 6.80 14.75 5.55
C ASP A 46 7.99 14.59 6.52
N GLY A 47 9.19 14.27 6.00
CA GLY A 47 10.42 14.05 6.76
C GLY A 47 10.55 12.65 7.35
N THR A 48 9.53 11.80 7.22
CA THR A 48 9.61 10.41 7.70
C THR A 48 10.36 9.53 6.72
N THR A 49 10.96 8.45 7.23
CA THR A 49 11.61 7.43 6.43
C THR A 49 11.04 6.05 6.74
N GLY A 50 11.28 5.12 5.84
CA GLY A 50 10.90 3.74 6.04
C GLY A 50 11.74 2.80 5.18
N ARG A 51 11.77 1.52 5.56
CA ARG A 51 12.52 0.50 4.84
C ARG A 51 11.58 -0.49 4.19
N VAL A 52 11.80 -0.78 2.92
CA VAL A 52 11.08 -1.85 2.22
C VAL A 52 11.52 -3.19 2.79
N TYR A 53 10.62 -3.92 3.42
CA TYR A 53 10.92 -5.24 3.98
C TYR A 53 10.36 -6.39 3.15
N ARG A 54 9.45 -6.10 2.23
CA ARG A 54 8.83 -7.09 1.36
C ARG A 54 8.30 -6.45 0.09
N GLU A 55 8.31 -7.23 -1.00
CA GLU A 55 7.65 -6.91 -2.26
C GLU A 55 6.73 -8.08 -2.66
N THR A 56 5.58 -7.75 -3.23
CA THR A 56 4.62 -8.72 -3.76
C THR A 56 4.16 -8.23 -5.12
N ALA A 57 4.15 -9.09 -6.13
CA ALA A 57 3.73 -8.76 -7.49
C ALA A 57 2.90 -9.86 -8.12
N LEU A 58 2.01 -9.47 -9.05
CA LEU A 58 1.36 -10.35 -10.01
C LEU A 58 1.92 -10.08 -11.40
N GLU A 59 2.12 -11.14 -12.16
CA GLU A 59 2.45 -11.03 -13.57
C GLU A 59 1.17 -10.72 -14.36
N ARG A 60 0.98 -9.44 -14.65
CA ARG A 60 -0.13 -8.95 -15.48
C ARG A 60 0.24 -7.67 -16.23
N ALA A 61 -0.43 -7.46 -17.37
CA ALA A 61 -0.36 -6.19 -18.06
C ALA A 61 -0.95 -5.07 -17.18
N ASN A 62 -0.40 -3.87 -17.32
CA ASN A 62 -0.86 -2.65 -16.65
C ASN A 62 -1.07 -1.58 -17.73
N ALA A 63 -2.32 -1.46 -18.20
CA ALA A 63 -2.70 -0.57 -19.28
C ALA A 63 -3.02 0.84 -18.76
N ASP A 64 -3.61 0.94 -17.57
CA ASP A 64 -3.96 2.19 -16.90
C ASP A 64 -3.23 2.30 -15.55
N PRO A 65 -1.92 2.63 -15.56
CA PRO A 65 -1.12 2.62 -14.36
C PRO A 65 -1.59 3.65 -13.34
N CYS A 66 -1.69 3.20 -12.10
CA CYS A 66 -2.06 4.04 -10.97
C CYS A 66 -1.23 3.63 -9.74
N VAL A 67 -0.71 4.62 -9.02
CA VAL A 67 -0.08 4.36 -7.71
C VAL A 67 -1.07 4.67 -6.60
N LEU A 68 -1.14 3.76 -5.64
CA LEU A 68 -1.85 3.96 -4.38
C LEU A 68 -0.83 3.94 -3.24
N VAL A 69 -0.82 5.01 -2.46
CA VAL A 69 -0.05 5.07 -1.20
C VAL A 69 -1.02 4.99 -0.03
N VAL A 70 -0.78 4.06 0.88
CA VAL A 70 -1.56 3.92 2.13
C VAL A 70 -0.62 4.09 3.30
N SER A 71 -1.00 4.84 4.33
CA SER A 71 -0.26 4.95 5.57
C SER A 71 -1.16 4.67 6.78
N PHE A 72 -0.57 4.10 7.84
CA PHE A 72 -1.27 3.82 9.09
C PHE A 72 -0.30 3.58 10.24
N ARG A 73 -0.76 3.76 11.47
CA ARG A 73 -0.04 3.42 12.70
C ARG A 73 -0.72 2.24 13.38
N LEU A 74 0.07 1.25 13.81
CA LEU A 74 -0.46 0.09 14.53
C LEU A 74 -0.72 0.44 16.00
N ARG A 75 -1.90 0.09 16.51
CA ARG A 75 -2.37 0.45 17.85
C ARG A 75 -1.66 -0.30 18.99
N LEU A 76 -1.29 -1.55 18.78
CA LEU A 76 -0.81 -2.43 19.86
C LEU A 76 0.61 -2.97 19.64
N VAL A 77 1.29 -2.53 18.59
CA VAL A 77 2.61 -3.07 18.22
C VAL A 77 3.69 -2.10 18.70
N ARG A 78 4.46 -2.53 19.71
CA ARG A 78 5.61 -1.79 20.26
C ARG A 78 6.84 -2.71 20.36
N GLY A 79 8.04 -2.17 20.14
CA GLY A 79 9.30 -2.89 20.34
C GLY A 79 9.41 -4.15 19.47
N ARG A 80 9.69 -5.30 20.10
CA ARG A 80 9.93 -6.59 19.41
C ARG A 80 8.75 -7.12 18.61
N TRP A 81 7.51 -6.67 18.88
CA TRP A 81 6.30 -7.08 18.19
C TRP A 81 6.22 -6.57 16.74
N HIS A 82 7.00 -5.54 16.38
CA HIS A 82 7.11 -5.09 14.99
C HIS A 82 7.63 -6.18 14.04
N ARG A 83 8.56 -7.03 14.52
CA ARG A 83 9.05 -8.18 13.73
C ARG A 83 7.96 -9.24 13.51
N LEU A 84 7.16 -9.49 14.55
CA LEU A 84 6.04 -10.44 14.43
C LEU A 84 5.00 -9.94 13.43
N PHE A 85 4.66 -8.65 13.46
CA PHE A 85 3.77 -8.04 12.47
C PHE A 85 4.29 -8.16 11.02
N GLN A 86 5.61 -8.04 10.81
CA GLN A 86 6.19 -8.25 9.49
C GLN A 86 6.02 -9.70 9.01
N ILE A 87 6.09 -10.68 9.91
CA ILE A 87 5.82 -12.09 9.59
C ILE A 87 4.32 -12.30 9.34
N GLU A 88 3.46 -11.75 10.17
CA GLU A 88 2.00 -11.79 9.98
C GLU A 88 1.54 -11.09 8.70
N SER A 89 2.31 -10.12 8.19
CA SER A 89 2.02 -9.47 6.91
C SER A 89 2.02 -10.43 5.73
N ILE A 90 2.65 -11.61 5.87
CA ILE A 90 2.58 -12.70 4.87
C ILE A 90 1.14 -13.22 4.80
N LEU A 91 0.47 -13.37 5.94
CA LEU A 91 -0.91 -13.82 6.03
C LEU A 91 -1.90 -12.79 5.46
N ASN A 92 -1.49 -11.52 5.35
CA ASN A 92 -2.30 -10.46 4.77
C ASN A 92 -2.26 -10.44 3.22
N THR A 93 -1.41 -11.24 2.58
CA THR A 93 -1.32 -11.32 1.11
C THR A 93 -2.68 -11.63 0.45
N PRO A 94 -3.50 -12.57 0.96
CA PRO A 94 -4.82 -12.84 0.40
C PRO A 94 -5.80 -11.68 0.47
N LEU A 95 -5.54 -10.66 1.29
CA LEU A 95 -6.44 -9.51 1.47
C LEU A 95 -6.31 -8.44 0.39
N PHE A 96 -5.35 -8.55 -0.54
CA PHE A 96 -5.17 -7.53 -1.59
C PHE A 96 -4.86 -8.10 -2.98
N VAL A 97 -4.14 -9.23 -3.08
CA VAL A 97 -3.69 -9.78 -4.38
C VAL A 97 -4.85 -10.15 -5.29
N GLY A 98 -5.96 -10.61 -4.73
CA GLY A 98 -7.16 -11.00 -5.48
C GLY A 98 -8.09 -9.84 -5.85
N PHE A 99 -7.80 -8.60 -5.45
CA PHE A 99 -8.59 -7.46 -5.90
C PHE A 99 -8.36 -7.19 -7.40
N PRO A 100 -9.42 -6.82 -8.13
CA PRO A 100 -9.29 -6.38 -9.52
C PRO A 100 -8.27 -5.24 -9.65
N GLY A 101 -7.44 -5.28 -10.67
CA GLY A 101 -6.45 -4.23 -10.92
C GLY A 101 -5.15 -4.32 -10.12
N PHE A 102 -5.01 -5.18 -9.11
CA PHE A 102 -3.76 -5.29 -8.38
C PHE A 102 -2.60 -5.72 -9.28
N VAL A 103 -1.48 -4.99 -9.23
CA VAL A 103 -0.23 -5.28 -9.97
C VAL A 103 0.90 -5.60 -9.01
N SER A 104 1.24 -4.69 -8.11
CA SER A 104 2.33 -4.90 -7.15
C SER A 104 2.18 -4.09 -5.87
N LYS A 105 2.94 -4.47 -4.84
CA LYS A 105 2.99 -3.79 -3.55
C LYS A 105 4.38 -3.84 -2.94
N LEU A 106 4.88 -2.69 -2.49
CA LEU A 106 5.99 -2.58 -1.55
C LEU A 106 5.44 -2.42 -0.14
N TRP A 107 5.97 -3.19 0.77
CA TRP A 107 5.69 -3.11 2.19
C TRP A 107 6.81 -2.33 2.87
N ILE A 108 6.47 -1.19 3.47
CA ILE A 108 7.42 -0.26 4.05
C ILE A 108 7.20 -0.20 5.55
N ALA A 109 8.19 -0.66 6.31
CA ALA A 109 8.22 -0.53 7.76
C ALA A 109 8.79 0.83 8.15
N HIS A 110 8.30 1.35 9.29
CA HIS A 110 8.83 2.59 9.87
C HIS A 110 10.27 2.43 10.35
N ASP A 111 10.97 3.54 10.48
CA ASP A 111 12.33 3.66 11.01
C ASP A 111 12.40 4.29 12.42
N GLY A 112 11.29 4.36 13.13
CA GLY A 112 11.18 4.98 14.45
C GLY A 112 9.87 5.77 14.63
N SER A 113 9.26 6.23 13.54
CA SER A 113 8.00 7.02 13.57
C SER A 113 6.76 6.21 13.95
N GLY A 114 6.81 4.87 13.89
CA GLY A 114 5.66 3.98 14.03
C GLY A 114 4.71 3.96 12.83
N LEU A 115 5.03 4.70 11.76
CA LEU A 115 4.18 4.85 10.59
C LEU A 115 4.53 3.81 9.53
N TYR A 116 3.64 2.86 9.30
CA TYR A 116 3.75 1.89 8.21
C TYR A 116 3.16 2.46 6.93
N ARG A 117 3.74 2.05 5.79
CA ARG A 117 3.21 2.41 4.48
C ARG A 117 3.13 1.21 3.54
N GLY A 118 2.14 1.23 2.68
CA GLY A 118 2.05 0.39 1.49
C GLY A 118 2.14 1.27 0.26
N LEU A 119 3.05 0.95 -0.64
CA LEU A 119 3.16 1.58 -1.95
C LEU A 119 2.74 0.55 -3.00
N TYR A 120 1.61 0.78 -3.63
CA TYR A 120 1.00 -0.17 -4.56
C TYR A 120 1.02 0.36 -5.98
N GLU A 121 1.08 -0.54 -6.95
CA GLU A 121 0.74 -0.28 -8.33
C GLU A 121 -0.54 -1.02 -8.69
N TRP A 122 -1.44 -0.32 -9.37
CA TRP A 122 -2.74 -0.78 -9.81
C TRP A 122 -2.93 -0.53 -11.30
N ASP A 123 -3.75 -1.35 -11.92
CA ASP A 123 -4.31 -1.15 -13.24
C ASP A 123 -5.73 -0.57 -13.06
N GLY A 124 -5.81 0.77 -13.09
CA GLY A 124 -7.01 1.55 -12.88
C GLY A 124 -7.11 2.25 -11.52
N ALA A 125 -7.41 3.55 -11.57
CA ALA A 125 -7.55 4.39 -10.37
C ALA A 125 -8.81 4.05 -9.56
N GLU A 126 -9.92 3.70 -10.23
CA GLU A 126 -11.15 3.28 -9.56
C GLU A 126 -10.96 2.00 -8.74
N GLN A 127 -10.22 1.04 -9.30
CA GLN A 127 -9.87 -0.22 -8.62
C GLN A 127 -9.01 0.03 -7.39
N ALA A 128 -8.02 0.92 -7.52
CA ALA A 128 -7.16 1.34 -6.41
C ALA A 128 -7.98 1.98 -5.28
N GLU A 129 -8.91 2.88 -5.62
CA GLU A 129 -9.76 3.54 -4.63
C GLU A 129 -10.76 2.57 -3.99
N ALA A 130 -11.40 1.71 -4.78
CA ALA A 130 -12.32 0.69 -4.26
C ALA A 130 -11.61 -0.25 -3.25
N TYR A 131 -10.37 -0.63 -3.56
CA TYR A 131 -9.52 -1.38 -2.63
C TYR A 131 -9.23 -0.58 -1.37
N ALA A 132 -8.72 0.65 -1.47
CA ALA A 132 -8.36 1.47 -0.32
C ALA A 132 -9.54 1.64 0.66
N ARG A 133 -10.73 1.91 0.13
CA ARG A 133 -11.97 2.07 0.91
C ARG A 133 -12.45 0.75 1.53
N SER A 134 -12.19 -0.40 0.88
CA SER A 134 -12.50 -1.72 1.44
C SER A 134 -11.50 -2.10 2.53
N LEU A 135 -10.20 -1.90 2.27
CA LEU A 135 -9.12 -2.20 3.21
C LEU A 135 -9.22 -1.34 4.48
N TRP A 136 -9.75 -0.12 4.39
CA TRP A 136 -9.94 0.76 5.54
C TRP A 136 -10.60 0.04 6.70
N ARG A 137 -11.66 -0.75 6.42
CA ARG A 137 -12.38 -1.51 7.45
C ARG A 137 -11.53 -2.58 8.14
N VAL A 138 -10.59 -3.17 7.41
CA VAL A 138 -9.64 -4.14 7.96
C VAL A 138 -8.60 -3.42 8.80
N LEU A 139 -8.05 -2.31 8.29
CA LEU A 139 -7.05 -1.53 9.00
C LEU A 139 -7.59 -0.89 10.29
N GLU A 140 -8.85 -0.46 10.32
CA GLU A 140 -9.48 0.08 11.53
C GLU A 140 -9.42 -0.87 12.74
N LEU A 141 -9.34 -2.19 12.49
CA LEU A 141 -9.27 -3.19 13.57
C LEU A 141 -7.92 -3.18 14.29
N VAL A 142 -6.84 -2.81 13.59
CA VAL A 142 -5.45 -2.94 14.08
C VAL A 142 -4.72 -1.61 14.18
N SER A 143 -5.27 -0.54 13.60
CA SER A 143 -4.63 0.78 13.55
C SER A 143 -5.14 1.73 14.63
N GLU A 144 -4.33 2.73 14.95
CA GLU A 144 -4.74 3.86 15.77
C GLU A 144 -5.86 4.64 15.06
N LYS A 145 -6.84 5.09 15.83
CA LYS A 145 -7.97 5.85 15.28
C LYS A 145 -7.48 7.15 14.62
N GLY A 146 -7.89 7.37 13.38
CA GLY A 146 -7.52 8.57 12.62
C GLY A 146 -6.10 8.55 12.03
N SER A 147 -5.38 7.41 12.11
CA SER A 147 -4.03 7.28 11.54
C SER A 147 -4.00 6.73 10.13
N ILE A 148 -5.14 6.31 9.59
CA ILE A 148 -5.23 5.72 8.26
C ILE A 148 -5.42 6.84 7.24
N ASP A 149 -4.49 6.95 6.32
CA ASP A 149 -4.57 7.83 5.16
C ASP A 149 -4.27 7.06 3.88
N TYR A 150 -4.83 7.49 2.75
CA TYR A 150 -4.46 6.98 1.44
C TYR A 150 -4.46 8.09 0.38
N ARG A 151 -3.67 7.90 -0.67
CA ARG A 151 -3.63 8.77 -1.85
C ARG A 151 -3.59 7.91 -3.10
N VAL A 152 -4.49 8.20 -4.06
CA VAL A 152 -4.51 7.60 -5.39
C VAL A 152 -3.87 8.58 -6.36
N LEU A 153 -2.94 8.10 -7.19
CA LEU A 153 -2.15 8.87 -8.15
C LEU A 153 -2.34 8.24 -9.55
N PRO A 154 -3.37 8.66 -10.30
CA PRO A 154 -3.64 8.13 -11.64
C PRO A 154 -2.52 8.45 -12.64
N GLY A 155 -2.35 7.59 -13.66
CA GLY A 155 -1.37 7.77 -14.73
C GLY A 155 0.08 7.55 -14.30
N LEU A 156 0.32 7.15 -13.06
CA LEU A 156 1.65 7.00 -12.50
C LEU A 156 2.04 5.53 -12.32
N ARG A 157 3.28 5.19 -12.71
CA ARG A 157 3.93 3.92 -12.37
C ARG A 157 4.73 4.05 -11.06
N ARG A 158 4.73 3.01 -10.25
CA ARG A 158 5.46 2.95 -8.99
C ARG A 158 6.95 3.27 -9.16
N ASP A 159 7.58 2.72 -10.19
CA ASP A 159 9.01 2.89 -10.41
C ASP A 159 9.36 4.34 -10.78
N ARG A 160 8.46 5.06 -11.45
CA ARG A 160 8.61 6.50 -11.67
C ARG A 160 8.56 7.29 -10.35
N LEU A 161 7.64 6.93 -9.45
CA LEU A 161 7.57 7.57 -8.13
C LEU A 161 8.87 7.33 -7.32
N LEU A 162 9.50 6.16 -7.48
CA LEU A 162 10.74 5.81 -6.80
C LEU A 162 11.99 6.41 -7.44
N ALA A 163 11.97 6.68 -8.75
CA ALA A 163 13.14 7.14 -9.51
C ALA A 163 13.41 8.64 -9.40
N GLY A 164 12.41 9.46 -9.05
CA GLY A 164 12.60 10.91 -9.09
C GLY A 164 11.83 11.72 -8.06
N PRO A 165 12.52 12.50 -7.24
CA PRO A 165 11.88 13.45 -6.33
C PRO A 165 11.14 14.59 -7.05
N GLY A 166 11.43 14.85 -8.33
CA GLY A 166 10.87 15.97 -9.11
C GLY A 166 9.69 15.62 -10.02
N ALA A 167 9.22 14.37 -10.06
CA ALA A 167 8.14 13.96 -10.97
C ALA A 167 6.79 14.63 -10.67
N PHE A 168 6.66 15.40 -9.58
CA PHE A 168 5.42 15.98 -9.06
C PHE A 168 5.53 17.43 -8.63
N ASP A 169 6.47 18.19 -9.16
CA ASP A 169 6.66 19.61 -8.80
C ASP A 169 5.50 20.53 -9.25
N GLY A 170 4.44 20.00 -9.85
CA GLY A 170 3.27 20.74 -10.32
C GLY A 170 2.03 20.70 -9.42
N GLU A 171 1.95 19.81 -8.44
CA GLU A 171 0.82 19.71 -7.51
C GLU A 171 1.28 20.08 -6.10
N ALA A 172 1.49 21.37 -5.86
CA ALA A 172 1.55 21.89 -4.52
C ALA A 172 0.18 21.75 -3.87
N ASP A 173 0.00 20.70 -3.04
CA ASP A 173 -1.02 20.70 -2.01
C ASP A 173 -0.41 21.39 -0.78
N PRO A 174 -0.66 22.71 -0.58
CA PRO A 174 -0.01 23.47 0.48
C PRO A 174 -0.55 23.15 1.87
N GLU A 175 -1.70 22.47 1.97
CA GLU A 175 -2.38 22.27 3.25
C GLU A 175 -2.04 20.98 3.98
N ARG A 176 -1.43 20.01 3.31
CA ARG A 176 -0.92 18.79 3.96
C ARG A 176 0.47 18.51 3.44
N ARG A 177 1.47 18.53 4.33
CA ARG A 177 2.77 17.96 4.07
C ARG A 177 2.58 16.68 3.27
N ALA A 178 3.13 16.62 2.06
CA ALA A 178 2.88 15.56 1.08
C ALA A 178 3.45 14.22 1.57
N TRP A 179 2.86 13.66 2.62
CA TRP A 179 3.27 12.45 3.33
C TRP A 179 3.43 11.23 2.40
N TRP A 180 2.78 11.26 1.26
CA TRP A 180 2.83 10.22 0.23
C TRP A 180 3.96 10.41 -0.77
N ARG A 181 4.53 11.63 -0.90
CA ARG A 181 5.53 11.97 -1.91
C ARG A 181 6.89 11.44 -1.52
N VAL A 182 7.48 10.60 -2.38
CA VAL A 182 8.83 10.10 -2.24
C VAL A 182 9.81 11.21 -2.64
N VAL A 183 10.79 11.52 -1.77
CA VAL A 183 11.85 12.51 -2.03
C VAL A 183 13.23 11.87 -2.18
N ALA A 184 13.40 10.63 -1.73
CA ALA A 184 14.59 9.81 -2.00
C ALA A 184 14.27 8.33 -1.83
N ALA A 185 14.90 7.49 -2.65
CA ALA A 185 14.85 6.03 -2.53
C ALA A 185 16.26 5.48 -2.82
N ALA A 186 16.92 4.92 -1.78
CA ALA A 186 18.29 4.42 -1.84
C ALA A 186 18.37 2.95 -1.37
#